data_eaaf248f7461e9a929a0bc3931ae83cc
#
_entry.id   eaaf248f7461e9a929a0bc3931ae83cc
#
_cell.length_a   1.000
_cell.length_b   1.000
_cell.length_c   1.000
_cell.angle_alpha   90.00
_cell.angle_beta   90.00
_cell.angle_gamma   90.00
#
_symmetry.space_group_name_H-M   'P 1'
#
loop_
_entity.id
_entity.type
_entity.pdbx_description
1 polymer ?
#
loop_
_entity_poly.entity_id
_entity_poly.type
_entity_poly.pdbx_seq_one_letter_code
_entity_poly.pdbx_strand_id
1 'polypeptide(L)'
;MTPARAIARLPSPRPFVLALQPVYWRPRDFDMIWAPRHDRRWVDIALPPRLETITAPSAVEAADRERGAALLAPRLPERRPRLVGVLVGGTTSRDRFGEAEAAALGAALAAFAARHGCALAVTTSRRTGAAQTAVLRAALAATPHTFVDAGDDDASLAYAGILELSDALIVTADSVAMLSDAATTGKPILGWRIGRGKARFEKFYSSLIAYGAMRWFAGDFPQWSYIPLDSAGVIAEALRSRLGLSNVAAQHK
;
A
#
# COMPACT_ATOMS: atom_id res chain seq x y z
N MET A 1 9.66 9.79 27.71
CA MET A 1 9.16 8.38 27.62
C MET A 1 7.88 8.41 26.81
N THR A 2 7.70 7.51 25.81
CA THR A 2 6.46 7.50 25.02
C THR A 2 5.29 6.98 25.86
N PRO A 3 4.03 7.44 25.62
CA PRO A 3 2.85 6.97 26.35
C PRO A 3 2.72 5.45 26.40
N ALA A 4 2.97 4.75 25.28
CA ALA A 4 2.93 3.28 25.22
C ALA A 4 3.88 2.61 26.21
N ARG A 5 5.08 3.15 26.42
CA ARG A 5 6.03 2.62 27.41
C ARG A 5 5.66 2.92 28.85
N ALA A 6 4.98 4.02 29.08
CA ALA A 6 4.44 4.32 30.41
C ALA A 6 3.38 3.28 30.78
N ILE A 7 2.45 2.99 29.88
CA ILE A 7 1.40 1.96 30.05
C ILE A 7 2.03 0.58 30.24
N ALA A 8 3.03 0.21 29.44
CA ALA A 8 3.71 -1.08 29.51
C ALA A 8 4.39 -1.34 30.86
N ARG A 9 4.63 -0.32 31.68
CA ARG A 9 5.28 -0.41 32.99
C ARG A 9 4.34 -0.28 34.16
N LEU A 10 3.05 -0.18 33.93
CA LEU A 10 2.05 -0.23 35.01
C LEU A 10 2.11 -1.57 35.73
N PRO A 11 1.81 -1.61 37.05
CA PRO A 11 1.65 -2.88 37.77
C PRO A 11 0.50 -3.69 37.18
N SER A 12 0.54 -5.01 37.38
CA SER A 12 -0.54 -5.90 36.92
C SER A 12 -1.79 -5.72 37.81
N PRO A 13 -3.03 -5.77 37.26
CA PRO A 13 -3.35 -5.98 35.83
C PRO A 13 -3.13 -4.72 35.00
N ARG A 14 -2.43 -4.86 33.87
CA ARG A 14 -2.20 -3.77 32.93
C ARG A 14 -2.72 -4.14 31.53
N PRO A 15 -3.01 -3.15 30.66
CA PRO A 15 -3.36 -3.41 29.28
C PRO A 15 -2.25 -4.17 28.53
N PHE A 16 -2.65 -5.06 27.63
CA PHE A 16 -1.74 -5.69 26.67
C PHE A 16 -1.22 -4.64 25.69
N VAL A 17 0.09 -4.55 25.51
CA VAL A 17 0.73 -3.53 24.68
C VAL A 17 1.40 -4.15 23.46
N LEU A 18 0.83 -3.92 22.29
CA LEU A 18 1.39 -4.27 21.00
C LEU A 18 2.10 -3.06 20.40
N ALA A 19 3.34 -3.24 19.94
CA ALA A 19 4.02 -2.27 19.08
C ALA A 19 3.79 -2.66 17.61
N LEU A 20 3.14 -1.79 16.83
CA LEU A 20 2.94 -1.93 15.39
C LEU A 20 4.09 -1.25 14.59
N GLN A 21 5.31 -1.42 15.07
CA GLN A 21 6.53 -0.94 14.42
C GLN A 21 7.75 -1.62 15.02
N PRO A 22 8.91 -1.60 14.33
CA PRO A 22 10.15 -2.09 14.89
C PRO A 22 10.52 -1.33 16.17
N VAL A 23 10.86 -2.06 17.24
CA VAL A 23 11.30 -1.50 18.52
C VAL A 23 12.74 -1.91 18.76
N TYR A 24 13.68 -0.95 18.73
CA TYR A 24 15.13 -1.20 18.83
C TYR A 24 15.68 -1.01 20.24
N TRP A 25 14.95 -0.33 21.12
CA TRP A 25 15.38 -0.06 22.49
C TRP A 25 14.29 -0.46 23.48
N ARG A 26 14.68 -1.28 24.50
CA ARG A 26 13.78 -1.85 25.51
C ARG A 26 12.55 -2.57 24.91
N PRO A 27 12.74 -3.54 24.02
CA PRO A 27 11.62 -4.28 23.43
C PRO A 27 10.82 -5.08 24.48
N ARG A 28 11.44 -5.43 25.61
CA ARG A 28 10.78 -6.14 26.72
C ARG A 28 9.68 -5.33 27.41
N ASP A 29 9.59 -4.02 27.14
CA ASP A 29 8.48 -3.21 27.65
C ASP A 29 7.14 -3.52 26.94
N PHE A 30 7.14 -4.32 25.87
CA PHE A 30 5.94 -4.68 25.08
C PHE A 30 5.61 -6.17 25.23
N ASP A 31 4.33 -6.51 25.12
CA ASP A 31 3.85 -7.91 25.18
C ASP A 31 4.00 -8.60 23.82
N MET A 32 3.92 -7.83 22.74
CA MET A 32 4.10 -8.28 21.37
C MET A 32 4.65 -7.15 20.50
N ILE A 33 5.45 -7.50 19.51
CA ILE A 33 5.99 -6.54 18.55
C ILE A 33 5.71 -7.07 17.15
N TRP A 34 5.06 -6.24 16.33
CA TRP A 34 4.99 -6.46 14.90
C TRP A 34 6.05 -5.62 14.18
N ALA A 35 6.67 -6.19 13.15
CA ALA A 35 7.56 -5.48 12.26
C ALA A 35 7.47 -6.08 10.84
N PRO A 36 7.56 -5.24 9.78
CA PRO A 36 7.62 -5.76 8.44
C PRO A 36 8.93 -6.51 8.21
N ARG A 37 8.88 -7.61 7.45
CA ARG A 37 10.01 -8.51 7.20
C ARG A 37 11.25 -7.77 6.67
N HIS A 38 11.07 -6.72 5.89
CA HIS A 38 12.16 -5.94 5.30
C HIS A 38 12.90 -5.04 6.30
N ASP A 39 12.32 -4.78 7.46
CA ASP A 39 12.92 -3.92 8.49
C ASP A 39 13.67 -4.73 9.58
N ARG A 40 14.10 -5.94 9.21
CA ARG A 40 14.78 -6.92 10.07
C ARG A 40 16.20 -6.46 10.43
N ARG A 41 16.31 -5.66 11.48
CA ARG A 41 17.59 -5.30 12.15
C ARG A 41 17.71 -5.95 13.53
N TRP A 42 17.15 -7.12 13.71
CA TRP A 42 17.06 -7.72 15.04
C TRP A 42 18.26 -8.62 15.31
N VAL A 43 18.98 -8.33 16.36
CA VAL A 43 19.93 -9.24 16.99
C VAL A 43 19.11 -10.22 17.85
N ASP A 44 19.49 -11.51 17.89
CA ASP A 44 18.82 -12.57 18.65
C ASP A 44 19.03 -12.39 20.17
N ILE A 45 18.34 -11.42 20.75
CA ILE A 45 18.20 -11.28 22.20
C ILE A 45 16.82 -11.86 22.55
N ALA A 46 16.69 -12.51 23.70
CA ALA A 46 15.39 -13.02 24.20
C ALA A 46 14.35 -11.89 24.28
N LEU A 47 13.51 -11.80 23.27
CA LEU A 47 12.59 -10.71 23.02
C LEU A 47 11.15 -11.18 23.19
N PRO A 48 10.18 -10.27 23.43
CA PRO A 48 8.78 -10.63 23.40
C PRO A 48 8.42 -11.25 22.03
N PRO A 49 7.34 -12.02 21.97
CA PRO A 49 6.87 -12.62 20.73
C PRO A 49 6.77 -11.61 19.61
N ARG A 50 7.28 -12.01 18.44
CA ARG A 50 7.31 -11.20 17.24
C ARG A 50 6.36 -11.74 16.21
N LEU A 51 5.77 -10.81 15.50
CA LEU A 51 5.00 -11.10 14.31
C LEU A 51 5.65 -10.36 13.13
N GLU A 52 5.90 -11.09 12.06
CA GLU A 52 6.44 -10.53 10.82
C GLU A 52 5.47 -10.78 9.67
N THR A 53 5.23 -9.74 8.88
CA THR A 53 4.48 -9.86 7.62
C THR A 53 5.30 -9.26 6.47
N ILE A 54 4.95 -9.61 5.22
CA ILE A 54 5.60 -9.03 4.04
C ILE A 54 5.24 -7.56 3.93
N THR A 55 3.94 -7.23 4.05
CA THR A 55 3.39 -5.88 3.92
C THR A 55 3.11 -5.25 5.28
N ALA A 56 2.97 -3.94 5.30
CA ALA A 56 2.34 -3.23 6.42
C ALA A 56 0.83 -3.56 6.47
N PRO A 57 0.19 -3.49 7.65
CA PRO A 57 -1.26 -3.59 7.72
C PRO A 57 -1.89 -2.43 6.94
N SER A 58 -2.86 -2.74 6.11
CA SER A 58 -3.67 -1.75 5.39
C SER A 58 -4.74 -1.19 6.33
N ALA A 59 -5.03 0.11 6.18
CA ALA A 59 -6.16 0.76 6.83
C ALA A 59 -7.40 0.82 5.90
N VAL A 60 -7.28 0.34 4.65
CA VAL A 60 -8.39 0.34 3.69
C VAL A 60 -9.23 -0.92 3.90
N GLU A 61 -10.42 -0.72 4.45
CA GLU A 61 -11.36 -1.79 4.72
C GLU A 61 -12.17 -2.21 3.47
N ALA A 62 -12.78 -3.39 3.49
CA ALA A 62 -13.65 -3.87 2.41
C ALA A 62 -14.83 -2.92 2.17
N ALA A 63 -15.46 -2.43 3.24
CA ALA A 63 -16.54 -1.46 3.16
C ALA A 63 -16.12 -0.13 2.52
N ASP A 64 -14.88 0.31 2.73
CA ASP A 64 -14.34 1.51 2.08
C ASP A 64 -14.14 1.27 0.59
N ARG A 65 -13.69 0.08 0.20
CA ARG A 65 -13.52 -0.30 -1.20
C ARG A 65 -14.86 -0.34 -1.93
N GLU A 66 -15.89 -0.94 -1.34
CA GLU A 66 -17.24 -0.97 -1.91
C GLU A 66 -17.82 0.44 -2.09
N ARG A 67 -17.75 1.28 -1.05
CA ARG A 67 -18.22 2.68 -1.11
C ARG A 67 -17.41 3.49 -2.12
N GLY A 68 -16.10 3.29 -2.13
CA GLY A 68 -15.20 3.95 -3.08
C GLY A 68 -15.46 3.52 -4.52
N ALA A 69 -15.77 2.25 -4.76
CA ALA A 69 -16.15 1.76 -6.07
C ALA A 69 -17.46 2.41 -6.57
N ALA A 70 -18.47 2.49 -5.72
CA ALA A 70 -19.73 3.16 -6.05
C ALA A 70 -19.52 4.67 -6.36
N LEU A 71 -18.65 5.34 -5.60
CA LEU A 71 -18.30 6.75 -5.81
C LEU A 71 -17.54 6.97 -7.14
N LEU A 72 -16.58 6.10 -7.43
CA LEU A 72 -15.66 6.27 -8.56
C LEU A 72 -16.24 5.78 -9.89
N ALA A 73 -17.08 4.75 -9.89
CA ALA A 73 -17.60 4.13 -11.11
C ALA A 73 -18.22 5.13 -12.10
N PRO A 74 -19.07 6.10 -11.69
CA PRO A 74 -19.66 7.07 -12.62
C PRO A 74 -18.66 8.09 -13.19
N ARG A 75 -17.46 8.21 -12.61
CA ARG A 75 -16.41 9.12 -13.07
C ARG A 75 -15.45 8.47 -14.06
N LEU A 76 -15.54 7.16 -14.24
CA LEU A 76 -14.64 6.41 -15.10
C LEU A 76 -15.05 6.58 -16.57
N PRO A 77 -14.09 6.53 -17.52
CA PRO A 77 -14.40 6.58 -18.96
C PRO A 77 -15.41 5.48 -19.35
N GLU A 78 -16.44 5.85 -20.13
CA GLU A 78 -17.57 4.96 -20.46
C GLU A 78 -17.17 3.68 -21.23
N ARG A 79 -16.20 3.78 -22.12
CA ARG A 79 -15.71 2.67 -22.94
C ARG A 79 -14.34 2.21 -22.48
N ARG A 80 -14.29 1.39 -21.42
CA ARG A 80 -13.05 0.81 -20.93
C ARG A 80 -13.11 -0.71 -20.94
N PRO A 81 -12.38 -1.38 -21.82
CA PRO A 81 -12.26 -2.84 -21.75
C PRO A 81 -11.45 -3.27 -20.52
N ARG A 82 -10.54 -2.41 -20.02
CA ARG A 82 -9.69 -2.65 -18.86
C ARG A 82 -9.43 -1.34 -18.12
N LEU A 83 -9.34 -1.41 -16.81
CA LEU A 83 -8.98 -0.28 -15.95
C LEU A 83 -7.67 -0.56 -15.22
N VAL A 84 -6.73 0.34 -15.30
CA VAL A 84 -5.48 0.26 -14.54
C VAL A 84 -5.44 1.39 -13.51
N GLY A 85 -5.35 1.01 -12.24
CA GLY A 85 -5.15 1.96 -11.16
C GLY A 85 -3.69 2.42 -11.10
N VAL A 86 -3.48 3.72 -10.95
CA VAL A 86 -2.15 4.31 -10.84
C VAL A 86 -2.04 5.04 -9.51
N LEU A 87 -1.20 4.52 -8.62
CA LEU A 87 -0.99 5.09 -7.30
C LEU A 87 0.35 5.82 -7.28
N VAL A 88 0.30 7.16 -7.25
CA VAL A 88 1.49 8.00 -7.34
C VAL A 88 1.86 8.53 -5.96
N GLY A 89 2.97 8.07 -5.42
CA GLY A 89 3.61 8.61 -4.23
C GLY A 89 4.25 9.97 -4.50
N GLY A 90 5.48 10.18 -4.08
CA GLY A 90 6.14 11.46 -4.31
C GLY A 90 7.51 11.54 -3.65
N THR A 91 7.99 12.75 -3.48
CA THR A 91 9.29 13.04 -2.88
C THR A 91 9.38 12.49 -1.45
N THR A 92 10.46 11.79 -1.17
CA THR A 92 10.83 11.33 0.16
C THR A 92 12.09 12.06 0.63
N SER A 93 12.53 11.80 1.86
CA SER A 93 13.78 12.36 2.36
C SER A 93 15.05 11.98 1.55
N ARG A 94 14.93 11.08 0.57
CA ARG A 94 16.07 10.53 -0.17
C ARG A 94 15.88 10.42 -1.68
N ASP A 95 14.66 10.25 -2.12
CA ASP A 95 14.31 10.10 -3.53
C ASP A 95 13.42 11.29 -3.92
N ARG A 96 13.91 12.08 -4.85
CA ARG A 96 13.16 13.22 -5.38
C ARG A 96 12.26 12.72 -6.50
N PHE A 97 11.00 13.07 -6.41
CA PHE A 97 10.04 12.96 -7.51
C PHE A 97 9.82 14.37 -8.07
N GLY A 98 10.60 14.73 -9.06
CA GLY A 98 10.54 16.04 -9.74
C GLY A 98 9.65 16.00 -10.98
N GLU A 99 9.62 17.12 -11.69
CA GLU A 99 8.83 17.24 -12.93
C GLU A 99 9.33 16.30 -14.03
N ALA A 100 10.65 16.06 -14.11
CA ALA A 100 11.23 15.12 -15.07
C ALA A 100 10.77 13.67 -14.81
N GLU A 101 10.76 13.22 -13.55
CA GLU A 101 10.26 11.92 -13.18
C GLU A 101 8.73 11.79 -13.41
N ALA A 102 7.98 12.86 -13.14
CA ALA A 102 6.55 12.92 -13.42
C ALA A 102 6.27 12.86 -14.94
N ALA A 103 7.05 13.58 -15.75
CA ALA A 103 6.94 13.53 -17.21
C ALA A 103 7.26 12.14 -17.76
N ALA A 104 8.32 11.49 -17.25
CA ALA A 104 8.71 10.15 -17.67
C ALA A 104 7.62 9.12 -17.31
N LEU A 105 7.06 9.20 -16.09
CA LEU A 105 5.94 8.37 -15.67
C LEU A 105 4.72 8.62 -16.56
N GLY A 106 4.34 9.88 -16.76
CA GLY A 106 3.17 10.25 -17.57
C GLY A 106 3.27 9.74 -19.01
N ALA A 107 4.43 9.91 -19.65
CA ALA A 107 4.68 9.40 -21.00
C ALA A 107 4.60 7.87 -21.08
N ALA A 108 5.17 7.18 -20.08
CA ALA A 108 5.11 5.71 -20.02
C ALA A 108 3.68 5.20 -19.81
N LEU A 109 2.88 5.87 -18.96
CA LEU A 109 1.47 5.55 -18.72
C LEU A 109 0.62 5.78 -19.98
N ALA A 110 0.81 6.89 -20.67
CA ALA A 110 0.11 7.18 -21.92
C ALA A 110 0.41 6.15 -23.01
N ALA A 111 1.70 5.81 -23.18
CA ALA A 111 2.12 4.77 -24.13
C ALA A 111 1.56 3.38 -23.76
N PHE A 112 1.55 3.04 -22.47
CA PHE A 112 0.98 1.81 -21.96
C PHE A 112 -0.52 1.74 -22.25
N ALA A 113 -1.27 2.80 -21.91
CA ALA A 113 -2.71 2.86 -22.13
C ALA A 113 -3.07 2.75 -23.61
N ALA A 114 -2.36 3.45 -24.48
CA ALA A 114 -2.53 3.37 -25.92
C ALA A 114 -2.23 1.96 -26.47
N ARG A 115 -1.12 1.36 -26.05
CA ARG A 115 -0.71 0.01 -26.50
C ARG A 115 -1.72 -1.07 -26.10
N HIS A 116 -2.32 -0.97 -24.92
CA HIS A 116 -3.18 -2.01 -24.36
C HIS A 116 -4.67 -1.69 -24.43
N GLY A 117 -5.05 -0.53 -24.96
CA GLY A 117 -6.46 -0.11 -25.06
C GLY A 117 -7.14 -0.03 -23.68
N CYS A 118 -6.43 0.42 -22.65
CA CYS A 118 -6.97 0.51 -21.29
C CYS A 118 -7.20 1.96 -20.86
N ALA A 119 -8.10 2.16 -19.90
CA ALA A 119 -8.26 3.42 -19.20
C ALA A 119 -7.44 3.42 -17.90
N LEU A 120 -7.10 4.61 -17.41
CA LEU A 120 -6.35 4.80 -16.18
C LEU A 120 -7.22 5.45 -15.11
N ALA A 121 -7.14 4.97 -13.88
CA ALA A 121 -7.64 5.67 -12.69
C ALA A 121 -6.41 6.10 -11.86
N VAL A 122 -6.10 7.38 -11.90
CA VAL A 122 -4.86 7.92 -11.32
C VAL A 122 -5.17 8.65 -10.03
N THR A 123 -4.40 8.36 -9.00
CA THR A 123 -4.42 9.14 -7.77
C THR A 123 -3.01 9.56 -7.36
N THR A 124 -2.90 10.73 -6.78
CA THR A 124 -1.65 11.29 -6.25
C THR A 124 -1.63 11.24 -4.72
N SER A 125 -0.48 11.44 -4.15
CA SER A 125 -0.30 11.63 -2.72
C SER A 125 -0.01 13.08 -2.37
N ARG A 126 -0.18 13.47 -1.12
CA ARG A 126 0.23 14.80 -0.62
C ARG A 126 1.72 15.10 -0.87
N ARG A 127 2.55 14.06 -1.08
CA ARG A 127 3.99 14.19 -1.36
C ARG A 127 4.31 14.33 -2.84
N THR A 128 3.33 14.15 -3.72
CA THR A 128 3.52 14.25 -5.17
C THR A 128 3.89 15.68 -5.58
N GLY A 129 3.19 16.66 -5.03
CA GLY A 129 3.38 18.08 -5.32
C GLY A 129 2.54 18.58 -6.51
N ALA A 130 2.16 19.86 -6.47
CA ALA A 130 1.25 20.44 -7.46
C ALA A 130 1.87 20.50 -8.87
N ALA A 131 3.15 20.86 -9.00
CA ALA A 131 3.84 20.92 -10.27
C ALA A 131 3.92 19.54 -10.94
N GLN A 132 4.28 18.49 -10.18
CA GLN A 132 4.35 17.11 -10.67
C GLN A 132 2.97 16.57 -11.06
N THR A 133 1.95 16.91 -10.28
CA THR A 133 0.55 16.59 -10.61
C THR A 133 0.11 17.24 -11.92
N ALA A 134 0.44 18.52 -12.13
CA ALA A 134 0.13 19.23 -13.38
C ALA A 134 0.83 18.59 -14.59
N VAL A 135 2.10 18.20 -14.44
CA VAL A 135 2.86 17.50 -15.48
C VAL A 135 2.22 16.15 -15.83
N LEU A 136 1.81 15.37 -14.83
CA LEU A 136 1.12 14.10 -15.05
C LEU A 136 -0.22 14.30 -15.78
N ARG A 137 -1.03 15.27 -15.36
CA ARG A 137 -2.30 15.60 -16.02
C ARG A 137 -2.09 15.99 -17.48
N ALA A 138 -1.10 16.84 -17.76
CA ALA A 138 -0.77 17.24 -19.12
C ALA A 138 -0.34 16.06 -20.00
N ALA A 139 0.51 15.17 -19.46
CA ALA A 139 0.96 13.98 -20.17
C ALA A 139 -0.17 12.99 -20.50
N LEU A 140 -1.21 12.95 -19.68
CA LEU A 140 -2.35 12.05 -19.84
C LEU A 140 -3.56 12.68 -20.56
N ALA A 141 -3.48 13.94 -21.00
CA ALA A 141 -4.62 14.69 -21.53
C ALA A 141 -5.34 13.98 -22.71
N ALA A 142 -4.60 13.24 -23.54
CA ALA A 142 -5.16 12.47 -24.66
C ALA A 142 -5.48 10.99 -24.31
N THR A 143 -5.23 10.58 -23.07
CA THR A 143 -5.45 9.20 -22.60
C THR A 143 -6.80 9.11 -21.90
N PRO A 144 -7.63 8.08 -22.14
CA PRO A 144 -8.83 7.86 -21.33
C PRO A 144 -8.45 7.65 -19.85
N HIS A 145 -8.79 8.62 -19.00
CA HIS A 145 -8.44 8.54 -17.58
C HIS A 145 -9.42 9.27 -16.67
N THR A 146 -9.43 8.86 -15.41
CA THR A 146 -9.97 9.61 -14.28
C THR A 146 -8.83 9.97 -13.36
N PHE A 147 -8.78 11.19 -12.87
CA PHE A 147 -7.70 11.68 -12.03
C PHE A 147 -8.27 12.22 -10.70
N VAL A 148 -7.77 11.70 -9.60
CA VAL A 148 -8.15 12.08 -8.24
C VAL A 148 -6.94 12.69 -7.54
N ASP A 149 -7.05 13.96 -7.16
CA ASP A 149 -5.98 14.62 -6.41
C ASP A 149 -6.04 14.27 -4.92
N ALA A 150 -4.88 14.24 -4.28
CA ALA A 150 -4.79 14.01 -2.84
C ALA A 150 -5.47 15.09 -1.98
N GLY A 151 -5.79 16.23 -2.58
CA GLY A 151 -6.49 17.35 -1.94
C GLY A 151 -8.01 17.33 -2.12
N ASP A 152 -8.54 16.40 -2.92
CA ASP A 152 -9.98 16.30 -3.11
C ASP A 152 -10.66 15.81 -1.82
N ASP A 153 -11.85 16.31 -1.51
CA ASP A 153 -12.58 15.96 -0.28
C ASP A 153 -12.86 14.47 -0.15
N ASP A 154 -13.03 13.78 -1.28
CA ASP A 154 -13.31 12.36 -1.37
C ASP A 154 -12.10 11.50 -1.74
N ALA A 155 -10.90 12.07 -1.76
CA ALA A 155 -9.66 11.40 -2.22
C ALA A 155 -9.42 10.04 -1.56
N SER A 156 -9.64 9.91 -0.25
CA SER A 156 -9.44 8.65 0.47
C SER A 156 -10.41 7.55 0.02
N LEU A 157 -11.66 7.93 -0.22
CA LEU A 157 -12.69 7.00 -0.67
C LEU A 157 -12.48 6.62 -2.14
N ALA A 158 -12.14 7.60 -2.98
CA ALA A 158 -11.81 7.37 -4.38
C ALA A 158 -10.55 6.48 -4.53
N TYR A 159 -9.54 6.65 -3.65
CA TYR A 159 -8.38 5.77 -3.57
C TYR A 159 -8.79 4.31 -3.32
N ALA A 160 -9.68 4.08 -2.36
CA ALA A 160 -10.22 2.76 -2.09
C ALA A 160 -10.99 2.19 -3.30
N GLY A 161 -11.74 3.04 -4.01
CA GLY A 161 -12.43 2.69 -5.26
C GLY A 161 -11.47 2.32 -6.39
N ILE A 162 -10.34 2.99 -6.51
CA ILE A 162 -9.28 2.61 -7.48
C ILE A 162 -8.76 1.20 -7.18
N LEU A 163 -8.48 0.89 -5.91
CA LEU A 163 -8.06 -0.45 -5.50
C LEU A 163 -9.10 -1.51 -5.87
N GLU A 164 -10.39 -1.21 -5.71
CA GLU A 164 -11.48 -2.14 -5.98
C GLU A 164 -11.74 -2.35 -7.47
N LEU A 165 -11.82 -1.28 -8.26
CA LEU A 165 -12.29 -1.34 -9.64
C LEU A 165 -11.21 -1.69 -10.67
N SER A 166 -9.93 -1.59 -10.31
CA SER A 166 -8.82 -1.81 -11.25
C SER A 166 -8.61 -3.29 -11.54
N ASP A 167 -8.21 -3.62 -12.76
CA ASP A 167 -7.77 -4.96 -13.17
C ASP A 167 -6.29 -5.21 -12.83
N ALA A 168 -5.51 -4.15 -12.76
CA ALA A 168 -4.10 -4.15 -12.37
C ALA A 168 -3.72 -2.80 -11.74
N LEU A 169 -2.63 -2.75 -11.01
CA LEU A 169 -2.17 -1.56 -10.31
C LEU A 169 -0.74 -1.20 -10.72
N ILE A 170 -0.52 0.05 -11.10
CA ILE A 170 0.83 0.63 -11.25
C ILE A 170 1.08 1.49 -10.01
N VAL A 171 2.14 1.18 -9.27
CA VAL A 171 2.43 1.83 -7.99
C VAL A 171 3.85 2.36 -7.98
N THR A 172 4.04 3.62 -7.64
CA THR A 172 5.38 4.16 -7.46
C THR A 172 6.03 3.58 -6.21
N ALA A 173 7.27 3.13 -6.35
CA ALA A 173 7.93 2.29 -5.35
C ALA A 173 8.44 3.06 -4.10
N ASP A 174 8.26 4.38 -4.04
CA ASP A 174 8.58 5.19 -2.85
C ASP A 174 7.62 4.98 -1.68
N SER A 175 6.43 4.41 -1.93
CA SER A 175 5.37 4.26 -0.94
C SER A 175 5.14 2.79 -0.54
N VAL A 176 5.72 2.40 0.60
CA VAL A 176 5.46 1.08 1.21
C VAL A 176 3.96 0.90 1.55
N ALA A 177 3.29 1.97 1.98
CA ALA A 177 1.86 1.93 2.30
C ALA A 177 1.02 1.60 1.05
N MET A 178 1.19 2.36 -0.05
CA MET A 178 0.45 2.11 -1.29
C MET A 178 0.71 0.72 -1.87
N LEU A 179 1.97 0.23 -1.81
CA LEU A 179 2.29 -1.13 -2.22
C LEU A 179 1.66 -2.17 -1.31
N SER A 180 1.56 -1.89 0.00
CA SER A 180 0.89 -2.77 0.96
C SER A 180 -0.61 -2.80 0.74
N ASP A 181 -1.25 -1.64 0.52
CA ASP A 181 -2.67 -1.55 0.20
C ASP A 181 -2.99 -2.26 -1.12
N ALA A 182 -2.19 -2.03 -2.17
CA ALA A 182 -2.31 -2.73 -3.44
C ALA A 182 -2.21 -4.25 -3.27
N ALA A 183 -1.32 -4.72 -2.40
CA ALA A 183 -1.11 -6.14 -2.16
C ALA A 183 -2.29 -6.84 -1.47
N THR A 184 -3.21 -6.10 -0.85
CA THR A 184 -4.45 -6.67 -0.28
C THR A 184 -5.49 -7.03 -1.34
N THR A 185 -5.30 -6.62 -2.59
CA THR A 185 -6.30 -6.79 -3.64
C THR A 185 -6.19 -8.12 -4.39
N GLY A 186 -5.03 -8.77 -4.37
CA GLY A 186 -4.75 -9.94 -5.21
C GLY A 186 -4.53 -9.62 -6.69
N LYS A 187 -4.62 -8.34 -7.06
CA LYS A 187 -4.44 -7.84 -8.43
C LYS A 187 -2.96 -7.63 -8.74
N PRO A 188 -2.51 -7.86 -9.98
CA PRO A 188 -1.11 -7.64 -10.37
C PRO A 188 -0.63 -6.23 -10.04
N ILE A 189 0.55 -6.14 -9.44
CA ILE A 189 1.21 -4.87 -9.13
C ILE A 189 2.40 -4.68 -10.05
N LEU A 190 2.41 -3.57 -10.79
CA LEU A 190 3.54 -3.10 -11.58
C LEU A 190 4.22 -1.96 -10.83
N GLY A 191 5.40 -2.23 -10.26
CA GLY A 191 6.17 -1.25 -9.52
C GLY A 191 6.88 -0.26 -10.44
N TRP A 192 6.64 1.03 -10.27
CA TRP A 192 7.40 2.09 -10.95
C TRP A 192 8.51 2.61 -10.05
N ARG A 193 9.75 2.51 -10.50
CA ARG A 193 10.92 2.89 -9.72
C ARG A 193 11.08 4.41 -9.70
N ILE A 194 11.19 4.99 -8.50
CA ILE A 194 11.57 6.39 -8.27
C ILE A 194 12.94 6.39 -7.58
N GLY A 195 13.88 7.14 -8.15
CA GLY A 195 15.23 7.28 -7.59
C GLY A 195 16.00 5.95 -7.50
N ARG A 196 17.01 5.91 -6.62
CA ARG A 196 17.87 4.73 -6.42
C ARG A 196 17.35 3.77 -5.35
N GLY A 197 16.36 4.18 -4.56
CA GLY A 197 15.82 3.39 -3.46
C GLY A 197 16.80 3.16 -2.30
N LYS A 198 16.33 2.57 -1.20
CA LYS A 198 17.15 2.11 -0.07
C LYS A 198 17.25 0.60 -0.09
N ALA A 199 18.38 0.04 0.36
CA ALA A 199 18.58 -1.40 0.48
C ALA A 199 17.45 -2.13 1.25
N ARG A 200 16.84 -1.49 2.26
CA ARG A 200 15.70 -2.06 2.99
C ARG A 200 14.44 -2.15 2.12
N PHE A 201 14.21 -1.18 1.24
CA PHE A 201 13.08 -1.21 0.32
C PHE A 201 13.30 -2.22 -0.80
N GLU A 202 14.54 -2.42 -1.24
CA GLU A 202 14.86 -3.51 -2.16
C GLU A 202 14.48 -4.89 -1.56
N LYS A 203 14.69 -5.09 -0.26
CA LYS A 203 14.22 -6.30 0.44
C LYS A 203 12.69 -6.42 0.43
N PHE A 204 11.98 -5.29 0.58
CA PHE A 204 10.53 -5.26 0.50
C PHE A 204 10.03 -5.62 -0.90
N TYR A 205 10.58 -4.98 -1.93
CA TYR A 205 10.24 -5.30 -3.32
C TYR A 205 10.55 -6.75 -3.66
N SER A 206 11.72 -7.23 -3.28
CA SER A 206 12.12 -8.63 -3.48
C SER A 206 11.16 -9.60 -2.79
N SER A 207 10.62 -9.25 -1.61
CA SER A 207 9.63 -10.08 -0.91
C SER A 207 8.29 -10.10 -1.66
N LEU A 208 7.82 -8.96 -2.19
CA LEU A 208 6.60 -8.90 -3.00
C LEU A 208 6.76 -9.64 -4.34
N ILE A 209 7.93 -9.53 -4.96
CA ILE A 209 8.25 -10.23 -6.22
C ILE A 209 8.33 -11.73 -5.98
N ALA A 210 9.02 -12.17 -4.94
CA ALA A 210 9.14 -13.59 -4.59
C ALA A 210 7.78 -14.21 -4.21
N TYR A 211 6.87 -13.42 -3.61
CA TYR A 211 5.50 -13.85 -3.34
C TYR A 211 4.64 -13.94 -4.61
N GLY A 212 5.05 -13.30 -5.70
CA GLY A 212 4.29 -13.23 -6.94
C GLY A 212 3.30 -12.06 -7.01
N ALA A 213 3.32 -11.13 -6.05
CA ALA A 213 2.40 -9.99 -6.01
C ALA A 213 2.83 -8.86 -6.96
N MET A 214 4.12 -8.66 -7.15
CA MET A 214 4.68 -7.51 -7.87
C MET A 214 5.69 -7.95 -8.95
N ARG A 215 5.71 -7.20 -10.04
CA ARG A 215 6.82 -7.15 -11.00
C ARG A 215 7.16 -5.68 -11.28
N TRP A 216 8.36 -5.44 -11.76
CA TRP A 216 8.70 -4.09 -12.22
C TRP A 216 7.95 -3.76 -13.52
N PHE A 217 7.52 -2.51 -13.65
CA PHE A 217 6.87 -2.02 -14.85
C PHE A 217 7.84 -2.13 -16.04
N ALA A 218 7.43 -2.88 -17.06
CA ALA A 218 8.18 -3.10 -18.29
C ALA A 218 7.35 -2.76 -19.55
N GLY A 219 6.14 -2.22 -19.36
CA GLY A 219 5.25 -1.83 -20.46
C GLY A 219 4.34 -2.95 -20.96
N ASP A 220 4.37 -4.13 -20.37
CA ASP A 220 3.48 -5.25 -20.72
C ASP A 220 2.26 -5.29 -19.80
N PHE A 221 1.09 -5.66 -20.35
CA PHE A 221 -0.11 -5.82 -19.53
C PHE A 221 -0.02 -7.10 -18.69
N PRO A 222 -0.25 -7.02 -17.39
CA PRO A 222 -0.08 -8.16 -16.51
C PRO A 222 -1.21 -9.17 -16.67
N GLN A 223 -0.85 -10.47 -16.61
CA GLN A 223 -1.78 -11.60 -16.73
C GLN A 223 -1.55 -12.62 -15.60
N TRP A 224 -1.48 -12.14 -14.35
CA TRP A 224 -1.36 -13.04 -13.19
C TRP A 224 -2.23 -12.54 -12.05
N SER A 225 -2.46 -13.39 -11.07
CA SER A 225 -3.08 -13.07 -9.79
C SER A 225 -2.30 -13.76 -8.68
N TYR A 226 -2.54 -13.37 -7.45
CA TYR A 226 -1.94 -13.97 -6.26
C TYR A 226 -2.95 -13.93 -5.11
N ILE A 227 -2.69 -14.70 -4.05
CA ILE A 227 -3.51 -14.65 -2.84
C ILE A 227 -3.29 -13.30 -2.15
N PRO A 228 -4.34 -12.51 -1.86
CA PRO A 228 -4.21 -11.23 -1.17
C PRO A 228 -3.36 -11.32 0.11
N LEU A 229 -2.51 -10.32 0.33
CA LEU A 229 -1.70 -10.21 1.54
C LEU A 229 -2.46 -9.43 2.62
N ASP A 230 -3.08 -10.14 3.55
CA ASP A 230 -3.80 -9.56 4.67
C ASP A 230 -2.94 -9.52 5.96
N SER A 231 -2.05 -8.55 6.04
CA SER A 231 -1.22 -8.34 7.23
C SER A 231 -2.02 -7.90 8.45
N ALA A 232 -3.13 -7.20 8.27
CA ALA A 232 -4.00 -6.79 9.37
C ALA A 232 -4.71 -7.99 10.00
N GLY A 233 -5.26 -8.88 9.17
CA GLY A 233 -5.87 -10.13 9.64
C GLY A 233 -4.89 -11.05 10.35
N VAL A 234 -3.66 -11.18 9.83
CA VAL A 234 -2.59 -11.95 10.48
C VAL A 234 -2.26 -11.39 11.88
N ILE A 235 -2.17 -10.06 12.02
CA ILE A 235 -1.93 -9.41 13.30
C ILE A 235 -3.12 -9.62 14.24
N ALA A 236 -4.34 -9.45 13.76
CA ALA A 236 -5.56 -9.61 14.54
C ALA A 236 -5.69 -11.05 15.09
N GLU A 237 -5.41 -12.05 14.27
CA GLU A 237 -5.46 -13.46 14.67
C GLU A 237 -4.40 -13.80 15.73
N ALA A 238 -3.18 -13.30 15.54
CA ALA A 238 -2.12 -13.47 16.53
C ALA A 238 -2.48 -12.82 17.88
N LEU A 239 -3.15 -11.67 17.86
CA LEU A 239 -3.66 -11.00 19.06
C LEU A 239 -4.78 -11.80 19.73
N ARG A 240 -5.78 -12.28 18.98
CA ARG A 240 -6.87 -13.10 19.50
C ARG A 240 -6.34 -14.34 20.22
N SER A 241 -5.43 -15.06 19.56
CA SER A 241 -4.79 -16.23 20.12
C SER A 241 -4.06 -15.92 21.44
N ARG A 242 -3.34 -14.81 21.48
CA ARG A 242 -2.60 -14.42 22.69
C ARG A 242 -3.46 -13.95 23.84
N LEU A 243 -4.59 -13.32 23.55
CA LEU A 243 -5.53 -12.82 24.56
C LEU A 243 -6.56 -13.88 24.97
N GLY A 244 -6.52 -15.09 24.40
CA GLY A 244 -7.50 -16.14 24.66
C GLY A 244 -8.92 -15.78 24.18
N LEU A 245 -9.02 -14.86 23.19
CA LEU A 245 -10.30 -14.43 22.64
C LEU A 245 -10.73 -15.45 21.58
N SER A 246 -11.70 -16.29 21.92
CA SER A 246 -12.33 -17.23 20.98
C SER A 246 -13.01 -16.46 19.84
N ASN A 247 -13.04 -17.05 18.64
CA ASN A 247 -13.79 -16.51 17.50
C ASN A 247 -15.30 -16.51 17.81
N VAL A 248 -15.83 -15.39 18.30
CA VAL A 248 -17.28 -15.22 18.56
C VAL A 248 -18.07 -15.12 17.22
N ALA A 249 -17.39 -14.97 16.08
CA ALA A 249 -18.04 -14.79 14.76
C ALA A 249 -18.55 -16.07 14.09
N ALA A 250 -18.38 -17.27 14.70
CA ALA A 250 -18.80 -18.54 14.07
C ALA A 250 -20.13 -19.11 14.63
N GLN A 251 -20.85 -18.39 15.50
CA GLN A 251 -22.08 -18.93 16.16
C GLN A 251 -23.38 -18.25 15.75
N HIS A 252 -23.37 -17.37 14.75
CA HIS A 252 -24.61 -16.80 14.20
C HIS A 252 -24.65 -17.01 12.67
N LYS A 253 -24.88 -18.25 12.26
CA LYS A 253 -25.47 -18.64 10.98
C LYS A 253 -26.60 -19.63 11.24
#